data_57b23adf6aabbfe0b78979e3a0239ea0
#
_entry.id   57b23adf6aabbfe0b78979e3a0239ea0
#
_cell.length_a   1.000
_cell.length_b   1.000
_cell.length_c   1.000
_cell.angle_alpha   90.00
_cell.angle_beta   90.00
_cell.angle_gamma   90.00
#
_symmetry.space_group_name_H-M   'P 1'
#
loop_
_entity.id
_entity.type
_entity.pdbx_description
1 polymer ?
#
loop_
_entity_poly.entity_id
_entity_poly.type
_entity_poly.pdbx_seq_one_letter_code
_entity_poly.pdbx_strand_id
1 'polypeptide(L)'
;MSVMHITKANYDELVKNSDKPVLLDFWAPWCGPCRMVGPIVEEIAQEREDIAVGKINVDEEVELAMEFGIASIPTLVVVEHGKVMNKAIGYMPKAEIESLLG
;
A
#
# COMPACT_ATOMS: atom_id res chain seq x y z
N MET A 1 3.71 14.67 1.58
CA MET A 1 4.05 13.56 2.50
C MET A 1 4.86 12.52 1.76
N SER A 2 5.67 11.79 2.44
CA SER A 2 6.44 10.71 1.84
C SER A 2 5.76 9.38 2.08
N VAL A 3 6.18 8.36 1.34
CA VAL A 3 5.69 7.00 1.52
C VAL A 3 6.42 6.38 2.71
N MET A 4 5.67 5.74 3.60
CA MET A 4 6.22 5.08 4.78
C MET A 4 6.63 3.65 4.45
N HIS A 5 7.72 3.18 5.05
CA HIS A 5 8.08 1.77 5.00
C HIS A 5 7.37 1.06 6.14
N ILE A 6 6.44 0.18 5.80
CA ILE A 6 5.65 -0.54 6.80
C ILE A 6 6.28 -1.90 7.08
N THR A 7 6.47 -2.18 8.36
CA THR A 7 7.03 -3.44 8.84
C THR A 7 6.06 -4.03 9.87
N LYS A 8 6.30 -5.28 10.26
CA LYS A 8 5.52 -5.90 11.32
C LYS A 8 5.58 -5.07 12.61
N ALA A 9 6.75 -4.47 12.88
CA ALA A 9 6.96 -3.69 14.11
C ALA A 9 6.16 -2.39 14.15
N ASN A 10 5.95 -1.73 13.02
CA ASN A 10 5.26 -0.43 13.00
C ASN A 10 3.84 -0.48 12.43
N TYR A 11 3.37 -1.66 12.02
CA TYR A 11 2.07 -1.80 11.38
C TYR A 11 0.92 -1.28 12.25
N ASP A 12 0.89 -1.68 13.50
CA ASP A 12 -0.21 -1.27 14.38
C ASP A 12 -0.25 0.24 14.54
N GLU A 13 0.89 0.86 14.76
CA GLU A 13 0.97 2.31 14.93
C GLU A 13 0.61 3.07 13.66
N LEU A 14 1.20 2.69 12.54
CA LEU A 14 1.11 3.48 11.32
C LEU A 14 -0.08 3.15 10.43
N VAL A 15 -0.62 1.95 10.55
CA VAL A 15 -1.72 1.51 9.69
C VAL A 15 -2.99 1.24 10.49
N LYS A 16 -2.93 0.28 11.43
CA LYS A 16 -4.11 -0.16 12.16
C LYS A 16 -4.76 0.97 12.95
N ASN A 17 -3.96 1.80 13.60
CA ASN A 17 -4.45 2.88 14.45
C ASN A 17 -4.42 4.24 13.76
N SER A 18 -4.26 4.27 12.44
CA SER A 18 -4.24 5.52 11.69
C SER A 18 -5.59 6.21 11.68
N ASP A 19 -5.59 7.54 11.83
CA ASP A 19 -6.80 8.36 11.71
C ASP A 19 -7.24 8.51 10.27
N LYS A 20 -6.33 8.27 9.33
CA LYS A 20 -6.57 8.46 7.90
C LYS A 20 -6.68 7.11 7.21
N PRO A 21 -7.37 7.05 6.07
CA PRO A 21 -7.26 5.87 5.22
C PRO A 21 -5.80 5.67 4.82
N VAL A 22 -5.37 4.42 4.73
CA VAL A 22 -4.00 4.08 4.36
C VAL A 22 -4.01 3.30 3.06
N LEU A 23 -3.23 3.76 2.09
CA LEU A 23 -3.00 3.02 0.85
C LEU A 23 -1.71 2.22 1.03
N LEU A 24 -1.81 0.91 0.94
CA LEU A 24 -0.65 0.01 1.08
C LEU A 24 -0.26 -0.54 -0.29
N ASP A 25 1.03 -0.49 -0.60
CA ASP A 25 1.61 -1.04 -1.81
C ASP A 25 2.50 -2.24 -1.43
N PHE A 26 2.01 -3.44 -1.73
CA PHE A 26 2.80 -4.68 -1.53
C PHE A 26 3.65 -4.90 -2.76
N TRP A 27 4.97 -4.92 -2.57
CA TRP A 27 5.92 -4.92 -3.67
C TRP A 27 7.17 -5.75 -3.35
N ALA A 28 8.02 -5.97 -4.36
CA ALA A 28 9.34 -6.56 -4.18
C ALA A 28 10.33 -5.91 -5.14
N PRO A 29 11.63 -5.89 -4.81
CA PRO A 29 12.63 -5.24 -5.66
C PRO A 29 12.77 -5.86 -7.06
N TRP A 30 12.50 -7.16 -7.18
CA TRP A 30 12.62 -7.88 -8.44
C TRP A 30 11.38 -7.78 -9.34
N CYS A 31 10.35 -7.13 -8.88
CA CYS A 31 9.06 -7.09 -9.57
C CYS A 31 9.02 -5.94 -10.56
N GLY A 32 8.96 -6.24 -11.86
CA GLY A 32 8.90 -5.24 -12.92
C GLY A 32 7.69 -4.31 -12.81
N PRO A 33 6.47 -4.84 -12.77
CA PRO A 33 5.27 -3.99 -12.65
C PRO A 33 5.26 -3.13 -11.38
N CYS A 34 5.87 -3.61 -10.30
CA CYS A 34 5.99 -2.84 -9.06
C CYS A 34 6.77 -1.55 -9.27
N ARG A 35 7.77 -1.58 -10.17
CA ARG A 35 8.59 -0.40 -10.47
C ARG A 35 7.80 0.67 -11.21
N MET A 36 6.71 0.29 -11.86
CA MET A 36 5.81 1.23 -12.53
C MET A 36 4.79 1.81 -11.57
N VAL A 37 4.34 1.02 -10.61
CA VAL A 37 3.35 1.44 -9.62
C VAL A 37 3.98 2.34 -8.55
N GLY A 38 5.21 2.04 -8.12
CA GLY A 38 5.90 2.78 -7.06
C GLY A 38 5.88 4.29 -7.24
N PRO A 39 6.35 4.82 -8.39
CA PRO A 39 6.33 6.26 -8.61
C PRO A 39 4.94 6.87 -8.56
N ILE A 40 3.92 6.13 -9.03
CA ILE A 40 2.53 6.61 -9.01
C ILE A 40 2.05 6.74 -7.56
N VAL A 41 2.34 5.75 -6.76
CA VAL A 41 1.97 5.74 -5.34
C VAL A 41 2.66 6.89 -4.59
N GLU A 42 3.92 7.15 -4.91
CA GLU A 42 4.66 8.28 -4.33
C GLU A 42 4.05 9.62 -4.74
N GLU A 43 3.63 9.74 -5.98
CA GLU A 43 2.97 10.96 -6.47
C GLU A 43 1.65 11.21 -5.72
N ILE A 44 0.87 10.16 -5.54
CA ILE A 44 -0.38 10.25 -4.77
C ILE A 44 -0.10 10.68 -3.34
N ALA A 45 0.95 10.14 -2.72
CA ALA A 45 1.33 10.50 -1.35
C ALA A 45 1.67 11.99 -1.23
N GLN A 46 2.31 12.56 -2.25
CA GLN A 46 2.65 13.97 -2.24
C GLN A 46 1.45 14.88 -2.46
N GLU A 47 0.47 14.42 -3.22
CA GLU A 47 -0.70 15.22 -3.57
C GLU A 47 -1.83 15.14 -2.56
N ARG A 48 -1.93 14.04 -1.82
CA ARG A 48 -3.07 13.79 -0.94
C ARG A 48 -2.64 13.72 0.53
N GLU A 49 -3.00 14.76 1.27
CA GLU A 49 -2.71 14.82 2.71
C GLU A 49 -3.80 14.17 3.54
N ASP A 50 -4.93 13.84 2.92
CA ASP A 50 -6.06 13.21 3.59
C ASP A 50 -5.89 11.71 3.77
N ILE A 51 -4.83 11.13 3.18
CA ILE A 51 -4.51 9.71 3.31
C ILE A 51 -3.05 9.54 3.74
N ALA A 52 -2.75 8.35 4.23
CA ALA A 52 -1.37 7.93 4.45
C ALA A 52 -1.02 6.87 3.40
N VAL A 53 0.23 6.80 3.01
CA VAL A 53 0.68 5.83 2.00
C VAL A 53 1.85 5.04 2.57
N GLY A 54 1.77 3.72 2.50
CA GLY A 54 2.81 2.84 2.98
C GLY A 54 3.19 1.79 1.95
N LYS A 55 4.45 1.35 2.00
CA LYS A 55 4.96 0.27 1.17
C LYS A 55 5.38 -0.89 2.04
N ILE A 56 5.05 -2.09 1.61
CA ILE A 56 5.40 -3.32 2.31
C ILE A 56 6.20 -4.20 1.36
N ASN A 57 7.46 -4.43 1.68
CA ASN A 57 8.33 -5.32 0.91
C ASN A 57 8.01 -6.76 1.29
N VAL A 58 7.40 -7.52 0.38
CA VAL A 58 6.94 -8.87 0.69
C VAL A 58 8.07 -9.85 0.96
N ASP A 59 9.28 -9.56 0.47
CA ASP A 59 10.43 -10.42 0.76
C ASP A 59 10.88 -10.29 2.21
N GLU A 60 10.72 -9.10 2.79
CA GLU A 60 11.12 -8.82 4.17
C GLU A 60 9.99 -9.03 5.17
N GLU A 61 8.74 -8.78 4.74
CA GLU A 61 7.58 -8.82 5.61
C GLU A 61 6.65 -9.96 5.23
N VAL A 62 7.16 -11.19 5.35
CA VAL A 62 6.42 -12.39 4.96
C VAL A 62 5.12 -12.55 5.74
N GLU A 63 5.15 -12.27 7.06
CA GLU A 63 3.95 -12.40 7.89
C GLU A 63 2.85 -11.44 7.46
N LEU A 64 3.19 -10.17 7.19
CA LEU A 64 2.21 -9.20 6.74
C LEU A 64 1.61 -9.61 5.39
N ALA A 65 2.46 -10.07 4.47
CA ALA A 65 1.99 -10.54 3.17
C ALA A 65 1.00 -11.70 3.33
N MET A 66 1.29 -12.61 4.24
CA MET A 66 0.40 -13.74 4.51
C MET A 66 -0.91 -13.30 5.15
N GLU A 67 -0.85 -12.36 6.10
CA GLU A 67 -2.04 -11.85 6.77
C GLU A 67 -3.00 -11.18 5.79
N PHE A 68 -2.47 -10.51 4.77
CA PHE A 68 -3.29 -9.87 3.74
C PHE A 68 -3.64 -10.80 2.57
N GLY A 69 -3.15 -12.03 2.61
CA GLY A 69 -3.43 -13.00 1.54
C GLY A 69 -2.83 -12.60 0.20
N ILE A 70 -1.62 -12.03 0.22
CA ILE A 70 -0.96 -11.56 -0.99
C ILE A 70 -0.43 -12.73 -1.80
N ALA A 71 -1.03 -12.98 -2.96
CA ALA A 71 -0.61 -14.05 -3.87
C ALA A 71 0.19 -13.52 -5.05
N SER A 72 -0.04 -12.27 -5.43
CA SER A 72 0.64 -11.63 -6.58
C SER A 72 1.01 -10.21 -6.21
N ILE A 73 2.04 -9.66 -6.84
CA ILE A 73 2.46 -8.29 -6.65
C ILE A 73 2.60 -7.59 -8.01
N PRO A 74 2.38 -6.27 -8.07
CA PRO A 74 1.94 -5.44 -6.95
C PRO A 74 0.49 -5.72 -6.56
N THR A 75 0.19 -5.53 -5.28
CA THR A 75 -1.17 -5.52 -4.79
C THR A 75 -1.34 -4.25 -3.98
N LEU A 76 -2.39 -3.50 -4.28
CA LEU A 76 -2.74 -2.28 -3.55
C LEU A 76 -3.93 -2.56 -2.65
N VAL A 77 -3.83 -2.12 -1.40
CA VAL A 77 -4.88 -2.35 -0.40
C VAL A 77 -5.17 -1.03 0.28
N VAL A 78 -6.46 -0.71 0.42
CA VAL A 78 -6.89 0.46 1.20
C VAL A 78 -7.41 -0.04 2.53
N VAL A 79 -6.86 0.48 3.61
CA VAL A 79 -7.23 0.12 4.98
C VAL A 79 -7.77 1.36 5.70
N GLU A 80 -8.93 1.26 6.32
CA GLU A 80 -9.48 2.32 7.15
C GLU A 80 -9.85 1.74 8.52
N HIS A 81 -9.30 2.36 9.57
CA HIS A 81 -9.56 1.92 10.94
C HIS A 81 -9.32 0.42 11.14
N GLY A 82 -8.24 -0.08 10.54
CA GLY A 82 -7.87 -1.48 10.65
C GLY A 82 -8.61 -2.44 9.73
N LYS A 83 -9.55 -1.93 8.90
CA LYS A 83 -10.35 -2.78 7.99
C LYS A 83 -9.91 -2.60 6.55
N VAL A 84 -9.80 -3.71 5.82
CA VAL A 84 -9.56 -3.67 4.38
C VAL A 84 -10.83 -3.19 3.69
N MET A 85 -10.74 -2.03 3.04
CA MET A 85 -11.88 -1.43 2.34
C MET A 85 -11.86 -1.74 0.86
N ASN A 86 -10.68 -1.91 0.29
CA ASN A 86 -10.54 -2.18 -1.14
C ASN A 86 -9.21 -2.85 -1.42
N LYS A 87 -9.14 -3.60 -2.52
CA LYS A 87 -7.94 -4.34 -2.90
C LYS A 87 -7.90 -4.49 -4.41
N ALA A 88 -6.73 -4.27 -5.00
CA ALA A 88 -6.56 -4.43 -6.44
C ALA A 88 -5.19 -5.04 -6.73
N ILE A 89 -5.12 -5.93 -7.71
CA ILE A 89 -3.92 -6.68 -8.07
C ILE A 89 -3.40 -6.23 -9.42
N GLY A 90 -2.10 -6.06 -9.52
CA GLY A 90 -1.41 -5.75 -10.76
C GLY A 90 -1.22 -4.27 -11.00
N TYR A 91 -0.53 -3.96 -12.08
CA TYR A 91 -0.32 -2.57 -12.49
C TYR A 91 -1.65 -1.91 -12.85
N MET A 92 -1.81 -0.68 -12.44
CA MET A 92 -2.92 0.14 -12.88
C MET A 92 -2.50 1.60 -12.92
N PRO A 93 -3.12 2.41 -13.80
CA PRO A 93 -2.78 3.84 -13.88
C PRO A 93 -3.29 4.60 -12.67
N LYS A 94 -2.75 5.80 -12.50
CA LYS A 94 -3.03 6.65 -11.32
C LYS A 94 -4.53 6.82 -11.04
N ALA A 95 -5.32 7.08 -12.07
CA ALA A 95 -6.76 7.30 -11.89
C ALA A 95 -7.45 6.08 -11.28
N GLU A 96 -7.04 4.88 -11.68
CA GLU A 96 -7.61 3.66 -11.12
C GLU A 96 -7.18 3.45 -9.67
N ILE A 97 -5.93 3.78 -9.35
CA ILE A 97 -5.47 3.68 -7.97
C ILE A 97 -6.24 4.67 -7.10
N GLU A 98 -6.41 5.89 -7.58
CA GLU A 98 -7.17 6.89 -6.83
C GLU A 98 -8.62 6.47 -6.62
N SER A 99 -9.20 5.75 -7.58
CA SER A 99 -10.57 5.27 -7.43
C SER A 99 -10.75 4.26 -6.29
N LEU A 100 -9.67 3.59 -5.89
CA LEU A 100 -9.72 2.67 -4.75
C LEU A 100 -9.97 3.42 -3.44
N LEU A 101 -9.61 4.68 -3.39
CA LEU A 101 -9.71 5.50 -2.18
C LEU A 101 -11.10 6.11 -1.97
N GLY A 102 -11.98 5.95 -2.91
CA GLY A 102 -13.36 6.42 -2.81
C GLY A 102 -13.59 7.84 -3.28
#